data_eed8d9b10104e873d5115139af37713f
#
_entry.id   eed8d9b10104e873d5115139af37713f
#
_cell.length_a   1.000
_cell.length_b   1.000
_cell.length_c   1.000
_cell.angle_alpha   90.00
_cell.angle_beta   90.00
_cell.angle_gamma   90.00
#
_symmetry.space_group_name_H-M   'P 1'
#
loop_
_entity.id
_entity.type
_entity.pdbx_description
1 polymer ?
#
loop_
_entity_poly.entity_id
_entity_poly.type
_entity_poly.pdbx_seq_one_letter_code
_entity_poly.pdbx_strand_id
1 'polypeptide(L)'
;MLPALLIVFREAIEAGLIVGIVLAATRGVPRRALWVGAGVAGGVLGACLVAVFARELAALFAGSGQELFNAAILLLAVAMLTWHNVWMAGHGREMTRQLRAAGADVTSGKRTLGALGIVVGVAVLREGSEVVLFLYGIVAQGGTSGAGLLAGGALGLVAGAGVSALLYFGLLAIPAHRLFAATSG
;
A
#
# COMPACT_ATOMS: atom_id res chain seq x y z
N MET A 1 10.48 -17.20 3.70
CA MET A 1 10.62 -15.99 4.52
C MET A 1 11.06 -14.78 3.70
N LEU A 2 12.19 -14.78 3.01
CA LEU A 2 12.70 -13.62 2.26
C LEU A 2 11.74 -13.06 1.20
N PRO A 3 11.08 -13.86 0.34
CA PRO A 3 10.12 -13.33 -0.63
C PRO A 3 8.95 -12.57 0.03
N ALA A 4 8.39 -13.12 1.12
CA ALA A 4 7.32 -12.47 1.85
C ALA A 4 7.77 -11.13 2.46
N LEU A 5 9.00 -11.09 3.02
CA LEU A 5 9.58 -9.85 3.56
C LEU A 5 9.69 -8.78 2.46
N LEU A 6 10.28 -9.12 1.32
CA LEU A 6 10.52 -8.14 0.24
C LEU A 6 9.21 -7.59 -0.35
N ILE A 7 8.21 -8.46 -0.54
CA ILE A 7 6.91 -8.05 -1.07
C ILE A 7 6.21 -7.13 -0.07
N VAL A 8 6.06 -7.56 1.18
CA VAL A 8 5.37 -6.75 2.19
C VAL A 8 6.11 -5.45 2.47
N PHE A 9 7.43 -5.45 2.47
CA PHE A 9 8.25 -4.25 2.60
C PHE A 9 7.95 -3.24 1.50
N ARG A 10 7.91 -3.69 0.24
CA ARG A 10 7.61 -2.83 -0.90
C ARG A 10 6.22 -2.22 -0.79
N GLU A 11 5.18 -3.03 -0.58
CA GLU A 11 3.80 -2.54 -0.52
C GLU A 11 3.58 -1.63 0.72
N ALA A 12 4.26 -1.93 1.83
CA ALA A 12 4.22 -1.06 3.01
C ALA A 12 4.86 0.31 2.75
N ILE A 13 5.93 0.38 1.95
CA ILE A 13 6.52 1.67 1.53
C ILE A 13 5.53 2.42 0.62
N GLU A 14 4.92 1.76 -0.36
CA GLU A 14 3.99 2.39 -1.30
C GLU A 14 2.77 2.96 -0.56
N ALA A 15 2.11 2.17 0.29
CA ALA A 15 1.04 2.64 1.16
C ALA A 15 1.48 3.79 2.08
N GLY A 16 2.66 3.66 2.69
CA GLY A 16 3.22 4.65 3.60
C GLY A 16 3.58 5.97 2.92
N LEU A 17 4.05 5.93 1.67
CA LEU A 17 4.27 7.14 0.86
C LEU A 17 2.96 7.89 0.61
N ILE A 18 1.88 7.19 0.26
CA ILE A 18 0.55 7.79 0.04
C ILE A 18 0.08 8.46 1.34
N VAL A 19 0.12 7.73 2.46
CA VAL A 19 -0.23 8.25 3.79
C VAL A 19 0.62 9.47 4.14
N GLY A 20 1.92 9.40 3.92
CA GLY A 20 2.88 10.48 4.19
C GLY A 20 2.60 11.73 3.37
N ILE A 21 2.33 11.59 2.06
CA ILE A 21 2.00 12.72 1.18
C ILE A 21 0.70 13.39 1.64
N VAL A 22 -0.32 12.60 1.96
CA VAL A 22 -1.62 13.11 2.43
C VAL A 22 -1.46 13.84 3.76
N LEU A 23 -0.74 13.26 4.72
CA LEU A 23 -0.43 13.93 6.00
C LEU A 23 0.38 15.20 5.82
N ALA A 24 1.34 15.24 4.91
CA ALA A 24 2.12 16.43 4.62
C ALA A 24 1.26 17.53 3.97
N ALA A 25 0.42 17.17 2.99
CA ALA A 25 -0.44 18.09 2.26
C ALA A 25 -1.56 18.71 3.12
N THR A 26 -1.95 18.04 4.20
CA THR A 26 -2.99 18.52 5.14
C THR A 26 -2.41 19.08 6.43
N ARG A 27 -1.15 19.51 6.43
CA ARG A 27 -0.48 20.06 7.61
C ARG A 27 -1.25 21.27 8.15
N GLY A 28 -1.52 21.26 9.47
CA GLY A 28 -2.29 22.32 10.14
C GLY A 28 -3.80 22.06 10.23
N VAL A 29 -4.35 21.11 9.48
CA VAL A 29 -5.77 20.76 9.57
C VAL A 29 -6.03 19.96 10.86
N PRO A 30 -6.93 20.40 11.75
CA PRO A 30 -7.24 19.66 12.97
C PRO A 30 -7.88 18.31 12.65
N ARG A 31 -7.59 17.28 13.47
CA ARG A 31 -8.13 15.91 13.35
C ARG A 31 -7.73 15.15 12.07
N ARG A 32 -6.83 15.66 11.24
CA ARG A 32 -6.37 14.98 10.02
C ARG A 32 -5.82 13.57 10.30
N ALA A 33 -5.02 13.41 11.36
CA ALA A 33 -4.43 12.13 11.74
C ALA A 33 -5.50 11.08 12.09
N LEU A 34 -6.60 11.50 12.71
CA LEU A 34 -7.72 10.60 13.03
C LEU A 34 -8.37 10.06 11.74
N TRP A 35 -8.66 10.93 10.79
CA TRP A 35 -9.30 10.53 9.53
C TRP A 35 -8.38 9.69 8.64
N VAL A 36 -7.09 10.04 8.57
CA VAL A 36 -6.09 9.25 7.87
C VAL A 36 -5.93 7.89 8.55
N GLY A 37 -5.85 7.86 9.89
CA GLY A 37 -5.78 6.62 10.66
C GLY A 37 -7.02 5.74 10.49
N ALA A 38 -8.22 6.33 10.46
CA ALA A 38 -9.46 5.61 10.15
C ALA A 38 -9.44 5.03 8.74
N GLY A 39 -8.92 5.78 7.75
CA GLY A 39 -8.71 5.29 6.39
C GLY A 39 -7.75 4.11 6.35
N VAL A 40 -6.59 4.21 7.01
CA VAL A 40 -5.63 3.10 7.11
C VAL A 40 -6.28 1.87 7.74
N ALA A 41 -6.96 2.03 8.89
CA ALA A 41 -7.65 0.93 9.56
C ALA A 41 -8.72 0.29 8.66
N GLY A 42 -9.53 1.10 7.98
CA GLY A 42 -10.53 0.62 7.03
C GLY A 42 -9.92 -0.13 5.85
N GLY A 43 -8.82 0.37 5.29
CA GLY A 43 -8.08 -0.29 4.22
C GLY A 43 -7.50 -1.64 4.64
N VAL A 44 -6.88 -1.70 5.83
CA VAL A 44 -6.35 -2.96 6.40
C VAL A 44 -7.48 -3.96 6.66
N LEU A 45 -8.60 -3.54 7.26
CA LEU A 45 -9.77 -4.41 7.46
C LEU A 45 -10.30 -4.95 6.13
N GLY A 46 -10.38 -4.09 5.11
CA GLY A 46 -10.77 -4.52 3.76
C GLY A 46 -9.80 -5.55 3.17
N ALA A 47 -8.49 -5.35 3.31
CA ALA A 47 -7.49 -6.32 2.87
C ALA A 47 -7.61 -7.67 3.62
N CYS A 48 -7.91 -7.64 4.92
CA CYS A 48 -8.21 -8.86 5.69
C CYS A 48 -9.45 -9.60 5.15
N LEU A 49 -10.50 -8.86 4.77
CA LEU A 49 -11.68 -9.46 4.12
C LEU A 49 -11.31 -10.10 2.78
N VAL A 50 -10.48 -9.45 1.97
CA VAL A 50 -9.96 -10.03 0.71
C VAL A 50 -9.19 -11.32 0.99
N ALA A 51 -8.36 -11.36 2.06
CA ALA A 51 -7.61 -12.56 2.44
C ALA A 51 -8.54 -13.72 2.83
N VAL A 52 -9.59 -13.44 3.62
CA VAL A 52 -10.60 -14.44 3.98
C VAL A 52 -11.31 -14.97 2.73
N PHE A 53 -11.77 -14.06 1.86
CA PHE A 53 -12.44 -14.43 0.61
C PHE A 53 -11.53 -15.28 -0.31
N ALA A 54 -10.27 -14.90 -0.47
CA ALA A 54 -9.29 -15.64 -1.25
C ALA A 54 -9.09 -17.06 -0.71
N ARG A 55 -9.06 -17.22 0.63
CA ARG A 55 -8.96 -18.52 1.30
C ARG A 55 -10.18 -19.38 1.04
N GLU A 56 -11.39 -18.85 1.19
CA GLU A 56 -12.64 -19.60 0.94
C GLU A 56 -12.75 -20.00 -0.53
N LEU A 57 -12.38 -19.11 -1.44
CA LEU A 57 -12.33 -19.41 -2.86
C LEU A 57 -11.36 -20.57 -3.16
N ALA A 58 -10.16 -20.53 -2.58
CA ALA A 58 -9.19 -21.62 -2.72
C ALA A 58 -9.71 -22.96 -2.21
N ALA A 59 -10.47 -22.96 -1.11
CA ALA A 59 -11.06 -24.17 -0.54
C ALA A 59 -12.08 -24.83 -1.48
N LEU A 60 -12.79 -24.04 -2.30
CA LEU A 60 -13.74 -24.58 -3.30
C LEU A 60 -13.03 -25.36 -4.41
N PHE A 61 -11.77 -25.07 -4.70
CA PHE A 61 -10.96 -25.75 -5.71
C PHE A 61 -10.03 -26.82 -5.11
N ALA A 62 -10.18 -27.12 -3.80
CA ALA A 62 -9.40 -28.17 -3.16
C ALA A 62 -9.69 -29.53 -3.82
N GLY A 63 -8.64 -30.25 -4.24
CA GLY A 63 -8.73 -31.49 -4.97
C GLY A 63 -8.29 -31.39 -6.43
N SER A 64 -9.06 -31.92 -7.38
CA SER A 64 -8.68 -32.02 -8.80
C SER A 64 -8.52 -30.68 -9.53
N GLY A 65 -9.07 -29.58 -8.99
CA GLY A 65 -8.95 -28.20 -9.53
C GLY A 65 -7.82 -27.38 -8.97
N GLN A 66 -7.13 -27.84 -7.94
CA GLN A 66 -6.18 -27.04 -7.17
C GLN A 66 -4.96 -26.60 -7.99
N GLU A 67 -4.45 -27.48 -8.84
CA GLU A 67 -3.30 -27.13 -9.69
C GLU A 67 -3.64 -26.02 -10.69
N LEU A 68 -4.81 -26.12 -11.32
CA LEU A 68 -5.29 -25.10 -12.25
C LEU A 68 -5.55 -23.77 -11.54
N PHE A 69 -6.16 -23.83 -10.35
CA PHE A 69 -6.40 -22.64 -9.53
C PHE A 69 -5.07 -21.96 -9.11
N ASN A 70 -4.10 -22.75 -8.63
CA ASN A 70 -2.79 -22.22 -8.27
C ASN A 70 -2.06 -21.59 -9.48
N ALA A 71 -2.12 -22.25 -10.65
CA ALA A 71 -1.56 -21.70 -11.89
C ALA A 71 -2.23 -20.37 -12.28
N ALA A 72 -3.57 -20.29 -12.18
CA ALA A 72 -4.32 -19.07 -12.47
C ALA A 72 -3.95 -17.94 -11.51
N ILE A 73 -3.83 -18.20 -10.21
CA ILE A 73 -3.41 -17.21 -9.20
C ILE A 73 -1.98 -16.72 -9.47
N LEU A 74 -1.06 -17.63 -9.80
CA LEU A 74 0.33 -17.24 -10.11
C LEU A 74 0.40 -16.39 -11.37
N LEU A 75 -0.32 -16.73 -12.41
CA LEU A 75 -0.40 -15.92 -13.63
C LEU A 75 -1.00 -14.53 -13.35
N LEU A 76 -2.08 -14.48 -12.55
CA LEU A 76 -2.70 -13.23 -12.13
C LEU A 76 -1.71 -12.37 -11.32
N ALA A 77 -0.99 -12.96 -10.37
CA ALA A 77 0.00 -12.27 -9.57
C ALA A 77 1.12 -11.66 -10.44
N VAL A 78 1.66 -12.43 -11.40
CA VAL A 78 2.69 -11.94 -12.33
C VAL A 78 2.14 -10.83 -13.22
N ALA A 79 0.93 -11.00 -13.77
CA ALA A 79 0.29 -10.00 -14.62
C ALA A 79 0.05 -8.68 -13.84
N MET A 80 -0.48 -8.77 -12.62
CA MET A 80 -0.70 -7.60 -11.75
C MET A 80 0.60 -6.91 -11.38
N LEU A 81 1.63 -7.66 -10.98
CA LEU A 81 2.93 -7.09 -10.63
C LEU A 81 3.57 -6.37 -11.82
N THR A 82 3.50 -6.97 -13.00
CA THR A 82 4.03 -6.37 -14.24
C THR A 82 3.25 -5.10 -14.58
N TRP A 83 1.92 -5.18 -14.57
CA TRP A 83 1.05 -4.03 -14.82
C TRP A 83 1.31 -2.90 -13.83
N HIS A 84 1.35 -3.21 -12.52
CA HIS A 84 1.60 -2.24 -11.46
C HIS A 84 2.95 -1.53 -11.67
N ASN A 85 4.04 -2.27 -11.91
CA ASN A 85 5.35 -1.69 -12.11
C ASN A 85 5.42 -0.78 -13.34
N VAL A 86 4.85 -1.22 -14.46
CA VAL A 86 4.81 -0.42 -15.71
C VAL A 86 3.95 0.83 -15.50
N TRP A 87 2.79 0.70 -14.87
CA TRP A 87 1.88 1.81 -14.63
C TRP A 87 2.47 2.84 -13.67
N MET A 88 3.06 2.40 -12.56
CA MET A 88 3.70 3.29 -11.57
C MET A 88 4.90 4.02 -12.14
N ALA A 89 5.71 3.37 -12.99
CA ALA A 89 6.84 4.02 -13.66
C ALA A 89 6.40 5.23 -14.51
N GLY A 90 5.22 5.14 -15.14
CA GLY A 90 4.67 6.23 -15.97
C GLY A 90 3.83 7.26 -15.20
N HIS A 91 3.15 6.86 -14.14
CA HIS A 91 2.08 7.67 -13.51
C HIS A 91 2.36 8.08 -12.05
N GLY A 92 3.48 7.65 -11.45
CA GLY A 92 3.77 7.94 -10.04
C GLY A 92 3.83 9.45 -9.70
N ARG A 93 4.36 10.26 -10.63
CA ARG A 93 4.39 11.74 -10.46
C ARG A 93 2.98 12.34 -10.50
N GLU A 94 2.13 11.88 -11.39
CA GLU A 94 0.75 12.34 -11.52
C GLU A 94 -0.06 11.94 -10.29
N MET A 95 0.07 10.72 -9.79
CA MET A 95 -0.56 10.28 -8.55
C MET A 95 -0.13 11.17 -7.36
N THR A 96 1.15 11.46 -7.23
CA THR A 96 1.65 12.37 -6.18
C THR A 96 1.03 13.75 -6.29
N ARG A 97 0.88 14.28 -7.51
CA ARG A 97 0.24 15.57 -7.78
C ARG A 97 -1.23 15.56 -7.36
N GLN A 98 -1.96 14.50 -7.70
CA GLN A 98 -3.38 14.34 -7.35
C GLN A 98 -3.59 14.23 -5.83
N LEU A 99 -2.73 13.48 -5.13
CA LEU A 99 -2.79 13.38 -3.67
C LEU A 99 -2.52 14.72 -2.98
N ARG A 100 -1.55 15.49 -3.48
CA ARG A 100 -1.29 16.86 -2.99
C ARG A 100 -2.46 17.80 -3.26
N ALA A 101 -3.06 17.73 -4.44
CA ALA A 101 -4.24 18.53 -4.79
C ALA A 101 -5.43 18.18 -3.89
N ALA A 102 -5.69 16.88 -3.64
CA ALA A 102 -6.74 16.44 -2.72
C ALA A 102 -6.51 16.97 -1.29
N GLY A 103 -5.27 16.97 -0.81
CA GLY A 103 -4.90 17.58 0.46
C GLY A 103 -5.12 19.09 0.51
N ALA A 104 -4.76 19.81 -0.56
CA ALA A 104 -4.99 21.24 -0.68
C ALA A 104 -6.49 21.59 -0.72
N ASP A 105 -7.31 20.78 -1.39
CA ASP A 105 -8.77 20.95 -1.40
C ASP A 105 -9.38 20.80 0.01
N VAL A 106 -8.86 19.89 0.83
CA VAL A 106 -9.30 19.76 2.23
C VAL A 106 -8.84 20.97 3.06
N THR A 107 -7.60 21.42 2.86
CA THR A 107 -7.05 22.59 3.58
C THR A 107 -7.81 23.87 3.24
N SER A 108 -8.28 24.02 2.00
CA SER A 108 -9.11 25.17 1.55
C SER A 108 -10.61 25.01 1.87
N GLY A 109 -11.03 23.91 2.50
CA GLY A 109 -12.43 23.64 2.82
C GLY A 109 -13.30 23.19 1.65
N LYS A 110 -12.73 22.95 0.46
CA LYS A 110 -13.47 22.45 -0.71
C LYS A 110 -13.87 20.98 -0.58
N ARG A 111 -13.12 20.18 0.21
CA ARG A 111 -13.41 18.78 0.49
C ARG A 111 -13.41 18.49 1.97
N THR A 112 -14.16 17.47 2.38
CA THR A 112 -14.24 17.02 3.77
C THR A 112 -13.04 16.15 4.15
N LEU A 113 -12.71 16.10 5.44
CA LEU A 113 -11.73 15.16 5.98
C LEU A 113 -12.12 13.69 5.73
N GLY A 114 -13.44 13.40 5.67
CA GLY A 114 -13.93 12.06 5.34
C GLY A 114 -13.51 11.61 3.93
N ALA A 115 -13.54 12.51 2.95
CA ALA A 115 -13.06 12.20 1.60
C ALA A 115 -11.57 11.80 1.60
N LEU A 116 -10.77 12.44 2.46
CA LEU A 116 -9.35 12.11 2.63
C LEU A 116 -9.16 10.70 3.22
N GLY A 117 -9.97 10.37 4.25
CA GLY A 117 -9.98 9.02 4.84
C GLY A 117 -10.34 7.95 3.80
N ILE A 118 -11.29 8.22 2.93
CA ILE A 118 -11.67 7.31 1.83
C ILE A 118 -10.50 7.12 0.85
N VAL A 119 -9.86 8.20 0.41
CA VAL A 119 -8.72 8.12 -0.51
C VAL A 119 -7.59 7.27 0.08
N VAL A 120 -7.25 7.50 1.35
CA VAL A 120 -6.25 6.71 2.05
C VAL A 120 -6.71 5.26 2.22
N GLY A 121 -7.97 5.03 2.60
CA GLY A 121 -8.52 3.70 2.79
C GLY A 121 -8.50 2.86 1.51
N VAL A 122 -8.89 3.45 0.38
CA VAL A 122 -8.84 2.78 -0.94
C VAL A 122 -7.40 2.45 -1.33
N ALA A 123 -6.47 3.37 -1.11
CA ALA A 123 -5.06 3.13 -1.41
C ALA A 123 -4.48 1.99 -0.56
N VAL A 124 -4.69 2.01 0.77
CA VAL A 124 -4.23 0.94 1.68
C VAL A 124 -4.92 -0.39 1.39
N LEU A 125 -6.22 -0.38 1.05
CA LEU A 125 -6.94 -1.58 0.62
C LEU A 125 -6.30 -2.18 -0.63
N ARG A 126 -5.95 -1.36 -1.60
CA ARG A 126 -5.32 -1.78 -2.84
C ARG A 126 -3.99 -2.47 -2.55
N GLU A 127 -3.06 -1.79 -1.87
CA GLU A 127 -1.73 -2.35 -1.58
C GLU A 127 -1.84 -3.61 -0.68
N GLY A 128 -2.75 -3.59 0.30
CA GLY A 128 -3.04 -4.76 1.13
C GLY A 128 -3.60 -5.95 0.35
N SER A 129 -4.44 -5.71 -0.66
CA SER A 129 -4.96 -6.77 -1.54
C SER A 129 -3.86 -7.35 -2.43
N GLU A 130 -2.92 -6.52 -2.89
CA GLU A 130 -1.74 -6.97 -3.64
C GLU A 130 -0.84 -7.86 -2.75
N VAL A 131 -0.60 -7.46 -1.49
CA VAL A 131 0.09 -8.31 -0.51
C VAL A 131 -0.59 -9.68 -0.37
N VAL A 132 -1.91 -9.71 -0.20
CA VAL A 132 -2.67 -10.96 -0.06
C VAL A 132 -2.46 -11.87 -1.26
N LEU A 133 -2.59 -11.33 -2.48
CA LEU A 133 -2.43 -12.09 -3.71
C LEU A 133 -1.01 -12.66 -3.85
N PHE A 134 0.00 -11.85 -3.58
CA PHE A 134 1.40 -12.29 -3.69
C PHE A 134 1.79 -13.30 -2.62
N LEU A 135 1.34 -13.10 -1.37
CA LEU A 135 1.57 -14.08 -0.30
C LEU A 135 0.87 -15.40 -0.60
N TYR A 136 -0.34 -15.35 -1.17
CA TYR A 136 -1.03 -16.57 -1.63
C TYR A 136 -0.21 -17.29 -2.72
N GLY A 137 0.33 -16.54 -3.70
CA GLY A 137 1.21 -17.10 -4.71
C GLY A 137 2.46 -17.77 -4.13
N ILE A 138 3.06 -17.23 -3.06
CA ILE A 138 4.19 -17.86 -2.35
C ILE A 138 3.75 -19.19 -1.69
N VAL A 139 2.58 -19.21 -1.07
CA VAL A 139 2.02 -20.43 -0.44
C VAL A 139 1.74 -21.50 -1.49
N ALA A 140 1.16 -21.12 -2.61
CA ALA A 140 0.82 -22.04 -3.72
C ALA A 140 2.06 -22.72 -4.32
N GLN A 141 3.24 -22.09 -4.25
CA GLN A 141 4.51 -22.68 -4.67
C GLN A 141 5.10 -23.69 -3.67
N GLY A 142 4.56 -23.82 -2.47
CA GLY A 142 4.96 -24.83 -1.48
C GLY A 142 6.33 -24.63 -0.82
N GLY A 143 7.02 -23.49 -1.08
CA GLY A 143 8.41 -23.27 -0.65
C GLY A 143 8.58 -22.59 0.72
N THR A 144 7.49 -22.21 1.42
CA THR A 144 7.61 -21.39 2.63
C THR A 144 6.66 -21.90 3.71
N SER A 145 7.17 -22.13 4.93
CA SER A 145 6.34 -22.46 6.09
C SER A 145 5.45 -21.26 6.50
N GLY A 146 4.28 -21.55 7.09
CA GLY A 146 3.39 -20.51 7.60
C GLY A 146 4.09 -19.57 8.59
N ALA A 147 4.95 -20.09 9.47
CA ALA A 147 5.76 -19.30 10.39
C ALA A 147 6.75 -18.39 9.63
N GLY A 148 7.39 -18.90 8.58
CA GLY A 148 8.29 -18.11 7.74
C GLY A 148 7.57 -17.01 6.95
N LEU A 149 6.32 -17.25 6.54
CA LEU A 149 5.47 -16.27 5.88
C LEU A 149 5.09 -15.14 6.84
N LEU A 150 4.63 -15.47 8.04
CA LEU A 150 4.26 -14.50 9.07
C LEU A 150 5.45 -13.67 9.54
N ALA A 151 6.59 -14.33 9.82
CA ALA A 151 7.80 -13.62 10.23
C ALA A 151 8.32 -12.68 9.13
N GLY A 152 8.37 -13.15 7.89
CA GLY A 152 8.77 -12.32 6.74
C GLY A 152 7.83 -11.15 6.53
N GLY A 153 6.51 -11.39 6.57
CA GLY A 153 5.50 -10.35 6.44
C GLY A 153 5.59 -9.30 7.56
N ALA A 154 5.70 -9.73 8.81
CA ALA A 154 5.83 -8.81 9.95
C ALA A 154 7.10 -7.96 9.86
N LEU A 155 8.25 -8.56 9.54
CA LEU A 155 9.51 -7.84 9.37
C LEU A 155 9.44 -6.86 8.19
N GLY A 156 8.84 -7.28 7.07
CA GLY A 156 8.63 -6.42 5.90
C GLY A 156 7.75 -5.22 6.24
N LEU A 157 6.66 -5.43 6.97
CA LEU A 157 5.75 -4.37 7.41
C LEU A 157 6.44 -3.37 8.34
N VAL A 158 7.16 -3.85 9.34
CA VAL A 158 7.90 -2.99 10.30
C VAL A 158 8.97 -2.18 9.58
N ALA A 159 9.77 -2.83 8.73
CA ALA A 159 10.81 -2.17 7.96
C ALA A 159 10.24 -1.13 6.98
N GLY A 160 9.18 -1.48 6.23
CA GLY A 160 8.52 -0.59 5.29
C GLY A 160 7.88 0.61 5.97
N ALA A 161 7.18 0.38 7.10
CA ALA A 161 6.61 1.45 7.90
C ALA A 161 7.70 2.38 8.47
N GLY A 162 8.83 1.81 8.92
CA GLY A 162 9.99 2.58 9.39
C GLY A 162 10.58 3.47 8.32
N VAL A 163 10.81 2.94 7.11
CA VAL A 163 11.31 3.72 5.96
C VAL A 163 10.31 4.81 5.57
N SER A 164 9.00 4.49 5.53
CA SER A 164 7.96 5.47 5.21
C SER A 164 7.90 6.60 6.23
N ALA A 165 8.06 6.29 7.52
CA ALA A 165 8.14 7.31 8.57
C ALA A 165 9.39 8.20 8.40
N LEU A 166 10.56 7.63 8.12
CA LEU A 166 11.78 8.38 7.84
C LEU A 166 11.61 9.32 6.64
N LEU A 167 11.00 8.84 5.56
CA LEU A 167 10.71 9.65 4.38
C LEU A 167 9.74 10.79 4.70
N TYR A 168 8.70 10.52 5.50
CA TYR A 168 7.75 11.55 5.95
C TYR A 168 8.43 12.64 6.76
N PHE A 169 9.25 12.27 7.76
CA PHE A 169 9.99 13.24 8.57
C PHE A 169 11.06 13.97 7.76
N GLY A 170 11.75 13.27 6.85
CA GLY A 170 12.70 13.87 5.91
C GLY A 170 12.05 14.93 5.02
N LEU A 171 10.87 14.64 4.44
CA LEU A 171 10.09 15.60 3.66
C LEU A 171 9.66 16.83 4.48
N LEU A 172 9.40 16.67 5.78
CA LEU A 172 9.06 17.78 6.67
C LEU A 172 10.28 18.60 7.11
N ALA A 173 11.47 17.99 7.14
CA ALA A 173 12.71 18.64 7.56
C ALA A 173 13.31 19.54 6.46
N ILE A 174 12.96 19.33 5.18
CA ILE A 174 13.45 20.16 4.07
C ILE A 174 12.54 21.41 3.92
N PRO A 175 13.01 22.60 4.29
CA PRO A 175 12.25 23.81 4.12
C PRO A 175 12.04 24.10 2.63
N ALA A 176 10.81 24.46 2.26
CA ALA A 176 10.38 24.63 0.86
C ALA A 176 11.28 25.56 0.03
N HIS A 177 11.90 26.56 0.65
CA HIS A 177 12.82 27.48 -0.04
C HIS A 177 14.11 26.81 -0.54
N ARG A 178 14.58 25.73 0.11
CA ARG A 178 15.77 24.98 -0.37
C ARG A 178 15.46 24.05 -1.55
N LEU A 179 14.22 23.57 -1.64
CA LEU A 179 13.75 22.80 -2.80
C LEU A 179 13.68 23.67 -4.07
N PHE A 180 13.24 24.93 -3.94
CA PHE A 180 13.20 25.87 -5.07
C PHE A 180 14.59 26.31 -5.52
N ALA A 181 15.54 26.46 -4.61
CA ALA A 181 16.91 26.86 -4.94
C ALA A 181 17.67 25.74 -5.70
N ALA A 182 17.34 24.46 -5.47
CA ALA A 182 17.99 23.33 -6.14
C ALA A 182 17.38 23.00 -7.53
N THR A 183 16.19 23.56 -7.85
CA THR A 183 15.49 23.31 -9.13
C THR A 183 15.55 24.49 -10.09
N SER A 184 16.11 25.64 -9.68
CA SER A 184 16.23 26.87 -10.48
C SER A 184 17.69 27.26 -10.74
N GLY A 185 18.65 26.33 -10.56
CA GLY A 185 20.07 26.51 -10.92
C GLY A 185 20.43 25.76 -12.19
#